data_ec9e23c714a5f079a6912d4fd0c3b2fb
#
_entry.id   ec9e23c714a5f079a6912d4fd0c3b2fb
#
_cell.length_a   1.000
_cell.length_b   1.000
_cell.length_c   1.000
_cell.angle_alpha   90.00
_cell.angle_beta   90.00
_cell.angle_gamma   90.00
#
_symmetry.space_group_name_H-M   'P 1'
#
loop_
_entity.id
_entity.type
_entity.pdbx_description
1 polymer ?
#
loop_
_entity_poly.entity_id
_entity_poly.type
_entity_poly.pdbx_seq_one_letter_code
_entity_poly.pdbx_strand_id
1 'polypeptide(L)'
;MQQSSRPINAGISVVLTVLGVLIFLSTLAAFAYVAWSARVPGPGGLWKVSGRLKSVDVQRAQMPDAAVVVTIDRAGTDFVLRLVDFQRLPQRDWPLESLNPGDQIVAWYVPDEGDTGTLWQLYRGRLRVVTFEDREKIQTAKITRVVPWLAAAALAGAVLLVTGYVLRPSSAAAGPGPS
;
A
#
# COMPACT_ATOMS: atom_id res chain seq x y z
N MET A 1 49.38 -28.69 -13.95
CA MET A 1 48.95 -27.29 -13.86
C MET A 1 47.45 -27.27 -13.52
N GLN A 2 47.10 -27.27 -12.23
CA GLN A 2 45.72 -27.11 -11.78
C GLN A 2 45.55 -25.65 -11.38
N GLN A 3 44.97 -24.84 -12.28
CA GLN A 3 44.69 -23.44 -12.07
C GLN A 3 43.57 -23.27 -11.02
N SER A 4 43.90 -22.51 -10.04
CA SER A 4 43.14 -22.02 -8.91
C SER A 4 41.88 -21.25 -9.33
N SER A 5 40.78 -21.94 -9.61
CA SER A 5 39.45 -21.34 -9.82
C SER A 5 38.67 -21.14 -8.51
N ARG A 6 39.29 -21.47 -7.35
CA ARG A 6 38.63 -21.43 -6.03
C ARG A 6 38.25 -20.07 -5.46
N PRO A 7 39.02 -18.96 -5.63
CA PRO A 7 38.64 -17.69 -4.99
C PRO A 7 37.48 -16.97 -5.67
N ILE A 8 37.26 -17.15 -6.97
CA ILE A 8 36.21 -16.47 -7.74
C ILE A 8 34.84 -16.99 -7.33
N ASN A 9 34.67 -18.28 -7.13
CA ASN A 9 33.39 -18.89 -6.75
C ASN A 9 32.97 -18.50 -5.34
N ALA A 10 33.90 -18.31 -4.41
CA ALA A 10 33.60 -17.87 -3.06
C ALA A 10 33.04 -16.42 -3.05
N GLY A 11 33.63 -15.52 -3.82
CA GLY A 11 33.15 -14.15 -3.95
C GLY A 11 31.74 -14.08 -4.57
N ILE A 12 31.51 -14.83 -5.64
CA ILE A 12 30.20 -14.89 -6.30
C ILE A 12 29.13 -15.45 -5.35
N SER A 13 29.42 -16.52 -4.60
CA SER A 13 28.51 -17.10 -3.63
C SER A 13 28.08 -16.09 -2.56
N VAL A 14 29.00 -15.31 -2.01
CA VAL A 14 28.70 -14.27 -1.01
C VAL A 14 27.81 -13.18 -1.62
N VAL A 15 28.15 -12.67 -2.80
CA VAL A 15 27.38 -11.64 -3.49
C VAL A 15 25.95 -12.11 -3.76
N LEU A 16 25.76 -13.31 -4.29
CA LEU A 16 24.44 -13.88 -4.58
C LEU A 16 23.62 -14.07 -3.29
N THR A 17 24.26 -14.53 -2.22
CA THR A 17 23.58 -14.70 -0.93
C THR A 17 23.13 -13.37 -0.37
N VAL A 18 24.01 -12.37 -0.34
CA VAL A 18 23.66 -11.01 0.17
C VAL A 18 22.56 -10.39 -0.67
N LEU A 19 22.67 -10.45 -2.00
CA LEU A 19 21.65 -9.91 -2.90
C LEU A 19 20.30 -10.62 -2.70
N GLY A 20 20.29 -11.94 -2.58
CA GLY A 20 19.11 -12.74 -2.32
C GLY A 20 18.43 -12.36 -0.99
N VAL A 21 19.21 -12.18 0.08
CA VAL A 21 18.69 -11.72 1.38
C VAL A 21 18.08 -10.33 1.27
N LEU A 22 18.75 -9.38 0.61
CA LEU A 22 18.26 -8.02 0.46
C LEU A 22 16.95 -7.97 -0.34
N ILE A 23 16.86 -8.71 -1.45
CA ILE A 23 15.62 -8.78 -2.24
C ILE A 23 14.50 -9.40 -1.42
N PHE A 24 14.78 -10.50 -0.72
CA PHE A 24 13.76 -11.18 0.08
C PHE A 24 13.23 -10.29 1.22
N LEU A 25 14.12 -9.65 1.99
CA LEU A 25 13.72 -8.76 3.09
C LEU A 25 12.98 -7.52 2.58
N SER A 26 13.43 -6.91 1.47
CA SER A 26 12.75 -5.78 0.85
C SER A 26 11.34 -6.16 0.37
N THR A 27 11.19 -7.35 -0.21
CA THR A 27 9.89 -7.87 -0.66
C THR A 27 8.96 -8.12 0.52
N LEU A 28 9.47 -8.68 1.62
CA LEU A 28 8.69 -8.90 2.84
C LEU A 28 8.23 -7.58 3.46
N ALA A 29 9.11 -6.59 3.53
CA ALA A 29 8.76 -5.25 4.01
C ALA A 29 7.71 -4.57 3.12
N ALA A 30 7.86 -4.66 1.79
CA ALA A 30 6.88 -4.14 0.83
C ALA A 30 5.53 -4.84 0.97
N PHE A 31 5.51 -6.17 1.15
CA PHE A 31 4.28 -6.92 1.38
C PHE A 31 3.59 -6.48 2.67
N ALA A 32 4.33 -6.35 3.77
CA ALA A 32 3.80 -5.89 5.04
C ALA A 32 3.21 -4.46 4.93
N TYR A 33 3.90 -3.57 4.22
CA TYR A 33 3.43 -2.20 3.95
C TYR A 33 2.14 -2.20 3.13
N VAL A 34 2.06 -2.97 2.04
CA VAL A 34 0.86 -3.08 1.20
C VAL A 34 -0.30 -3.67 2.00
N ALA A 35 -0.06 -4.74 2.75
CA ALA A 35 -1.08 -5.36 3.59
C ALA A 35 -1.59 -4.42 4.68
N TRP A 36 -0.72 -3.58 5.24
CA TRP A 36 -1.10 -2.59 6.24
C TRP A 36 -1.86 -1.41 5.63
N SER A 37 -1.35 -0.84 4.52
CA SER A 37 -1.93 0.33 3.86
C SER A 37 -3.26 0.04 3.15
N ALA A 38 -3.51 -1.22 2.78
CA ALA A 38 -4.72 -1.65 2.10
C ALA A 38 -5.77 -2.26 3.07
N ARG A 39 -5.59 -2.10 4.38
CA ARG A 39 -6.58 -2.57 5.36
C ARG A 39 -7.91 -1.87 5.14
N VAL A 40 -8.94 -2.68 4.95
CA VAL A 40 -10.33 -2.23 4.97
C VAL A 40 -10.73 -2.09 6.45
N PRO A 41 -11.16 -0.92 6.91
CA PRO A 41 -11.59 -0.76 8.30
C PRO A 41 -12.82 -1.64 8.55
N GLY A 42 -12.81 -2.33 9.69
CA GLY A 42 -14.01 -3.03 10.15
C GLY A 42 -15.15 -2.05 10.48
N PRO A 43 -16.39 -2.55 10.63
CA PRO A 43 -17.55 -1.70 10.91
C PRO A 43 -17.40 -0.79 12.14
N GLY A 44 -16.64 -1.22 13.15
CA GLY A 44 -16.34 -0.44 14.36
C GLY A 44 -15.19 0.56 14.21
N GLY A 45 -14.44 0.52 13.10
CA GLY A 45 -13.31 1.42 12.84
C GLY A 45 -13.68 2.70 12.09
N LEU A 46 -14.96 2.87 11.70
CA LEU A 46 -15.43 4.05 11.01
C LEU A 46 -16.10 5.01 11.99
N TRP A 47 -15.66 6.24 11.93
CA TRP A 47 -16.29 7.35 12.64
C TRP A 47 -17.29 8.05 11.74
N LYS A 48 -18.36 8.58 12.34
CA LYS A 48 -19.41 9.27 11.62
C LYS A 48 -19.38 10.76 11.94
N VAL A 49 -19.37 11.59 10.91
CA VAL A 49 -19.61 13.02 11.02
C VAL A 49 -20.81 13.41 10.16
N SER A 50 -21.62 14.30 10.66
CA SER A 50 -22.73 14.92 9.92
C SER A 50 -22.68 16.43 10.11
N GLY A 51 -22.83 17.15 9.02
CA GLY A 51 -22.73 18.61 9.03
C GLY A 51 -23.08 19.21 7.67
N ARG A 52 -22.76 20.48 7.50
CA ARG A 52 -22.92 21.19 6.23
C ARG A 52 -21.66 21.11 5.41
N LEU A 53 -21.80 20.83 4.13
CA LEU A 53 -20.69 20.88 3.19
C LEU A 53 -20.18 22.32 3.09
N LYS A 54 -18.88 22.51 3.32
CA LYS A 54 -18.23 23.82 3.16
C LYS A 54 -17.55 23.92 1.81
N SER A 55 -16.76 22.91 1.43
CA SER A 55 -16.13 22.85 0.11
C SER A 55 -15.87 21.41 -0.33
N VAL A 56 -15.71 21.25 -1.65
CA VAL A 56 -15.17 20.06 -2.28
C VAL A 56 -14.05 20.49 -3.19
N ASP A 57 -12.81 20.15 -2.84
CA ASP A 57 -11.63 20.54 -3.58
C ASP A 57 -10.97 19.31 -4.22
N VAL A 58 -10.91 19.32 -5.55
CA VAL A 58 -10.21 18.27 -6.29
C VAL A 58 -8.75 18.65 -6.38
N GLN A 59 -7.93 18.12 -5.49
CA GLN A 59 -6.49 18.28 -5.55
C GLN A 59 -5.94 17.37 -6.65
N ARG A 60 -5.71 17.94 -7.83
CA ARG A 60 -4.97 17.30 -8.92
C ARG A 60 -3.47 17.34 -8.62
N ALA A 61 -3.05 16.65 -7.56
CA ALA A 61 -1.63 16.42 -7.37
C ALA A 61 -1.08 15.64 -8.57
N GLN A 62 0.11 16.04 -9.03
CA GLN A 62 0.84 15.29 -10.04
C GLN A 62 0.97 13.84 -9.54
N MET A 63 0.34 12.91 -10.28
CA MET A 63 0.28 11.47 -10.03
C MET A 63 1.32 10.90 -9.03
N PRO A 64 0.95 9.98 -8.13
CA PRO A 64 -0.20 9.07 -8.15
C PRO A 64 -1.33 9.39 -7.15
N ASP A 65 -1.26 10.47 -6.39
CA ASP A 65 -2.07 10.72 -5.20
C ASP A 65 -3.15 11.81 -5.38
N ALA A 66 -3.82 11.81 -6.52
CA ALA A 66 -4.97 12.68 -6.69
C ALA A 66 -6.00 12.39 -5.60
N ALA A 67 -6.30 13.40 -4.80
CA ALA A 67 -7.27 13.32 -3.71
C ALA A 67 -8.40 14.32 -3.91
N VAL A 68 -9.61 13.95 -3.50
CA VAL A 68 -10.71 14.89 -3.29
C VAL A 68 -10.76 15.20 -1.81
N VAL A 69 -10.71 16.47 -1.48
CA VAL A 69 -10.83 16.96 -0.11
C VAL A 69 -12.24 17.48 0.09
N VAL A 70 -12.95 16.90 1.03
CA VAL A 70 -14.30 17.30 1.42
C VAL A 70 -14.22 17.96 2.79
N THR A 71 -14.58 19.23 2.88
CA THR A 71 -14.61 19.96 4.15
C THR A 71 -16.06 20.07 4.64
N ILE A 72 -16.30 19.59 5.86
CA ILE A 72 -17.60 19.55 6.52
C ILE A 72 -17.56 20.45 7.74
N ASP A 73 -18.43 21.43 7.79
CA ASP A 73 -18.66 22.22 9.01
C ASP A 73 -19.67 21.50 9.92
N ARG A 74 -19.23 21.21 11.13
CA ARG A 74 -20.09 20.72 12.22
C ARG A 74 -19.99 21.67 13.42
N ALA A 75 -20.98 22.52 13.58
CA ALA A 75 -21.06 23.43 14.70
C ALA A 75 -19.84 24.36 14.87
N GLY A 76 -19.25 24.84 13.76
CA GLY A 76 -18.09 25.71 13.76
C GLY A 76 -16.75 24.99 13.75
N THR A 77 -16.73 23.64 13.72
CA THR A 77 -15.54 22.84 13.57
C THR A 77 -15.47 22.27 12.16
N ASP A 78 -14.38 22.53 11.47
CA ASP A 78 -14.12 22.05 10.11
C ASP A 78 -13.50 20.65 10.13
N PHE A 79 -14.24 19.65 9.65
CA PHE A 79 -13.71 18.30 9.41
C PHE A 79 -13.21 18.20 7.98
N VAL A 80 -11.92 17.87 7.82
CA VAL A 80 -11.25 17.76 6.53
C VAL A 80 -11.07 16.29 6.16
N LEU A 81 -11.89 15.79 5.24
CA LEU A 81 -11.90 14.38 4.86
C LEU A 81 -11.28 14.20 3.46
N ARG A 82 -10.33 13.27 3.34
CA ARG A 82 -9.62 13.00 2.10
C ARG A 82 -10.11 11.72 1.46
N LEU A 83 -10.54 11.81 0.21
CA LEU A 83 -10.85 10.66 -0.65
C LEU A 83 -9.67 10.41 -1.59
N VAL A 84 -8.80 9.49 -1.24
CA VAL A 84 -7.64 9.09 -2.04
C VAL A 84 -8.07 8.11 -3.12
N ASP A 85 -7.36 8.10 -4.29
CA ASP A 85 -7.62 7.21 -5.43
C ASP A 85 -9.02 7.35 -6.06
N PHE A 86 -9.62 8.51 -5.98
CA PHE A 86 -10.97 8.74 -6.51
C PHE A 86 -11.08 8.47 -8.02
N GLN A 87 -10.00 8.65 -8.80
CA GLN A 87 -9.96 8.38 -10.24
C GLN A 87 -10.21 6.90 -10.59
N ARG A 88 -10.09 6.01 -9.63
CA ARG A 88 -10.34 4.57 -9.78
C ARG A 88 -11.75 4.15 -9.43
N LEU A 89 -12.54 5.08 -8.90
CA LEU A 89 -13.97 4.83 -8.71
C LEU A 89 -14.64 4.72 -10.08
N PRO A 90 -15.61 3.82 -10.26
CA PRO A 90 -16.33 3.73 -11.52
C PRO A 90 -16.99 5.08 -11.83
N GLN A 91 -16.69 5.62 -13.02
CA GLN A 91 -17.15 6.95 -13.48
C GLN A 91 -18.65 7.01 -13.80
N ARG A 92 -19.46 6.19 -13.16
CA ARG A 92 -20.90 6.29 -13.27
C ARG A 92 -21.35 7.52 -12.51
N ASP A 93 -21.58 8.60 -13.29
CA ASP A 93 -22.30 9.81 -12.84
C ASP A 93 -21.85 10.29 -11.47
N TRP A 94 -20.63 10.80 -11.42
CA TRP A 94 -20.01 11.25 -10.16
C TRP A 94 -20.86 12.32 -9.49
N PRO A 95 -21.62 11.99 -8.44
CA PRO A 95 -22.44 12.97 -7.78
C PRO A 95 -21.64 13.99 -6.95
N LEU A 96 -20.29 13.92 -6.97
CA LEU A 96 -19.46 14.97 -6.35
C LEU A 96 -19.66 16.33 -7.01
N GLU A 97 -19.83 16.37 -8.33
CA GLU A 97 -20.14 17.60 -9.07
C GLU A 97 -21.52 18.17 -8.72
N SER A 98 -22.39 17.34 -8.18
CA SER A 98 -23.71 17.74 -7.71
C SER A 98 -23.74 18.25 -6.27
N LEU A 99 -22.63 18.18 -5.55
CA LEU A 99 -22.50 18.67 -4.19
C LEU A 99 -22.29 20.19 -4.20
N ASN A 100 -23.14 20.89 -3.46
CA ASN A 100 -23.05 22.33 -3.32
C ASN A 100 -22.70 22.73 -1.88
N PRO A 101 -21.92 23.78 -1.67
CA PRO A 101 -21.74 24.34 -0.34
C PRO A 101 -23.10 24.60 0.35
N GLY A 102 -23.22 24.18 1.60
CA GLY A 102 -24.46 24.24 2.38
C GLY A 102 -25.30 22.96 2.38
N ASP A 103 -25.00 22.00 1.49
CA ASP A 103 -25.65 20.66 1.49
C ASP A 103 -25.48 19.98 2.85
N GLN A 104 -26.55 19.36 3.33
CA GLN A 104 -26.46 18.45 4.49
C GLN A 104 -25.88 17.12 4.08
N ILE A 105 -24.74 16.78 4.66
CA ILE A 105 -24.01 15.55 4.35
C ILE A 105 -23.75 14.73 5.60
N VAL A 106 -23.59 13.44 5.35
CA VAL A 106 -23.18 12.47 6.36
C VAL A 106 -21.99 11.69 5.79
N ALA A 107 -20.87 11.69 6.49
CA ALA A 107 -19.67 11.00 6.10
C ALA A 107 -19.24 9.96 7.13
N TRP A 108 -18.72 8.84 6.66
CA TRP A 108 -18.00 7.87 7.47
C TRP A 108 -16.55 7.89 7.05
N TYR A 109 -15.65 7.97 8.02
CA TYR A 109 -14.23 8.14 7.80
C TYR A 109 -13.40 7.40 8.84
N VAL A 110 -12.16 7.10 8.50
CA VAL A 110 -11.13 6.69 9.46
C VAL A 110 -10.43 7.95 9.94
N PRO A 111 -10.42 8.24 11.25
CA PRO A 111 -9.72 9.40 11.75
C PRO A 111 -8.20 9.28 11.56
N ASP A 112 -7.58 10.38 11.17
CA ASP A 112 -6.14 10.55 11.18
C ASP A 112 -5.77 11.38 12.44
N GLU A 113 -5.16 12.56 12.29
CA GLU A 113 -4.86 13.46 13.40
C GLU A 113 -5.85 14.61 13.47
N GLY A 114 -6.36 14.91 14.66
CA GLY A 114 -7.33 15.99 14.89
C GLY A 114 -8.64 15.78 14.17
N ASP A 115 -9.13 16.83 13.50
CA ASP A 115 -10.40 16.83 12.75
C ASP A 115 -10.20 16.44 11.27
N THR A 116 -9.19 15.62 10.99
CA THR A 116 -8.89 15.09 9.66
C THR A 116 -9.16 13.60 9.57
N GLY A 117 -9.35 13.09 8.34
CA GLY A 117 -9.52 11.66 8.16
C GLY A 117 -9.64 11.21 6.72
N THR A 118 -9.55 9.90 6.55
CA THR A 118 -9.73 9.24 5.26
C THR A 118 -11.19 8.90 5.04
N LEU A 119 -11.80 9.49 4.01
CA LEU A 119 -13.21 9.31 3.67
C LEU A 119 -13.48 7.91 3.10
N TRP A 120 -14.48 7.22 3.65
CA TRP A 120 -14.92 5.90 3.21
C TRP A 120 -16.31 5.90 2.62
N GLN A 121 -17.24 6.69 3.18
CA GLN A 121 -18.59 6.82 2.64
C GLN A 121 -19.04 8.28 2.73
N LEU A 122 -19.84 8.70 1.76
CA LEU A 122 -20.43 10.04 1.74
C LEU A 122 -21.86 9.97 1.22
N TYR A 123 -22.77 10.63 1.93
CA TYR A 123 -24.19 10.71 1.58
C TYR A 123 -24.66 12.16 1.63
N ARG A 124 -25.49 12.53 0.66
CA ARG A 124 -26.30 13.76 0.67
C ARG A 124 -27.75 13.35 0.79
N GLY A 125 -28.31 13.45 1.99
CA GLY A 125 -29.66 12.94 2.26
C GLY A 125 -29.76 11.43 1.98
N ARG A 126 -30.55 11.04 0.97
CA ARG A 126 -30.67 9.64 0.52
C ARG A 126 -29.73 9.28 -0.63
N LEU A 127 -29.07 10.25 -1.23
CA LEU A 127 -28.13 10.04 -2.34
C LEU A 127 -26.82 9.51 -1.80
N ARG A 128 -26.40 8.35 -2.30
CA ARG A 128 -25.09 7.77 -2.04
C ARG A 128 -24.07 8.40 -2.99
N VAL A 129 -23.14 9.18 -2.46
CA VAL A 129 -22.09 9.86 -3.22
C VAL A 129 -20.85 8.98 -3.34
N VAL A 130 -20.43 8.40 -2.21
CA VAL A 130 -19.32 7.42 -2.15
C VAL A 130 -19.81 6.25 -1.31
N THR A 131 -19.65 5.01 -1.80
CA THR A 131 -20.07 3.82 -1.07
C THR A 131 -18.86 3.08 -0.48
N PHE A 132 -19.08 2.37 0.61
CA PHE A 132 -18.06 1.53 1.23
C PHE A 132 -17.59 0.44 0.26
N GLU A 133 -18.53 -0.17 -0.47
CA GLU A 133 -18.26 -1.25 -1.43
C GLU A 133 -17.33 -0.80 -2.57
N ASP A 134 -17.49 0.42 -3.06
CA ASP A 134 -16.61 0.98 -4.10
C ASP A 134 -15.19 1.18 -3.55
N ARG A 135 -15.08 1.66 -2.33
CA ARG A 135 -13.79 1.83 -1.65
C ARG A 135 -13.11 0.49 -1.36
N GLU A 136 -13.88 -0.50 -0.89
CA GLU A 136 -13.38 -1.85 -0.65
C GLU A 136 -12.86 -2.49 -1.94
N LYS A 137 -13.59 -2.38 -3.05
CA LYS A 137 -13.17 -2.88 -4.37
C LYS A 137 -11.84 -2.24 -4.81
N ILE A 138 -11.67 -0.94 -4.62
CA ILE A 138 -10.42 -0.25 -4.96
C ILE A 138 -9.25 -0.77 -4.12
N GLN A 139 -9.44 -0.91 -2.82
CA GLN A 139 -8.40 -1.42 -1.92
C GLN A 139 -8.03 -2.87 -2.26
N THR A 140 -9.02 -3.72 -2.49
CA THR A 140 -8.80 -5.11 -2.91
C THR A 140 -8.08 -5.19 -4.26
N ALA A 141 -8.46 -4.36 -5.23
CA ALA A 141 -7.81 -4.32 -6.54
C ALA A 141 -6.33 -3.88 -6.45
N LYS A 142 -5.96 -3.01 -5.51
CA LYS A 142 -4.55 -2.66 -5.24
C LYS A 142 -3.75 -3.88 -4.83
N ILE A 143 -4.26 -4.63 -3.84
CA ILE A 143 -3.59 -5.85 -3.34
C ILE A 143 -3.44 -6.86 -4.48
N THR A 144 -4.53 -7.18 -5.19
CA THR A 144 -4.53 -8.16 -6.26
C THR A 144 -3.54 -7.82 -7.38
N ARG A 145 -3.32 -6.55 -7.67
CA ARG A 145 -2.36 -6.11 -8.69
C ARG A 145 -0.90 -6.23 -8.24
N VAL A 146 -0.61 -5.96 -6.97
CA VAL A 146 0.78 -5.88 -6.46
C VAL A 146 1.30 -7.23 -6.00
N VAL A 147 0.44 -8.07 -5.42
CA VAL A 147 0.81 -9.39 -4.87
C VAL A 147 1.56 -10.28 -5.86
N PRO A 148 1.18 -10.44 -7.15
CA PRO A 148 1.91 -11.27 -8.09
C PRO A 148 3.37 -10.81 -8.31
N TRP A 149 3.58 -9.49 -8.37
CA TRP A 149 4.93 -8.92 -8.53
C TRP A 149 5.80 -9.14 -7.30
N LEU A 150 5.22 -8.99 -6.12
CA LEU A 150 5.93 -9.28 -4.86
C LEU A 150 6.25 -10.78 -4.75
N ALA A 151 5.33 -11.65 -5.14
CA ALA A 151 5.58 -13.10 -5.16
C ALA A 151 6.72 -13.47 -6.12
N ALA A 152 6.74 -12.89 -7.33
CA ALA A 152 7.81 -13.10 -8.30
C ALA A 152 9.17 -12.60 -7.77
N ALA A 153 9.20 -11.43 -7.13
CA ALA A 153 10.43 -10.90 -6.51
C ALA A 153 10.92 -11.77 -5.34
N ALA A 154 10.01 -12.27 -4.51
CA ALA A 154 10.35 -13.19 -3.41
C ALA A 154 10.95 -14.50 -3.94
N LEU A 155 10.37 -15.07 -5.01
CA LEU A 155 10.89 -16.26 -5.68
C LEU A 155 12.30 -16.01 -6.26
N ALA A 156 12.52 -14.89 -6.93
CA ALA A 156 13.82 -14.52 -7.44
C ALA A 156 14.86 -14.41 -6.31
N GLY A 157 14.52 -13.77 -5.21
CA GLY A 157 15.37 -13.69 -4.02
C GLY A 157 15.69 -15.06 -3.44
N ALA A 158 14.71 -15.97 -3.35
CA ALA A 158 14.91 -17.34 -2.87
C ALA A 158 15.83 -18.15 -3.80
N VAL A 159 15.67 -18.02 -5.12
CA VAL A 159 16.56 -18.68 -6.10
C VAL A 159 18.00 -18.20 -5.94
N LEU A 160 18.22 -16.89 -5.78
CA LEU A 160 19.57 -16.34 -5.55
C LEU A 160 20.19 -16.86 -4.25
N LEU A 161 19.41 -16.97 -3.19
CA LEU A 161 19.85 -17.53 -1.90
C LEU A 161 20.29 -18.97 -2.04
N VAL A 162 19.46 -19.81 -2.68
CA VAL A 162 19.76 -21.23 -2.90
C VAL A 162 21.01 -21.39 -3.78
N THR A 163 21.09 -20.62 -4.88
CA THR A 163 22.26 -20.64 -5.77
C THR A 163 23.53 -20.21 -5.03
N GLY A 164 23.46 -19.13 -4.24
CA GLY A 164 24.57 -18.69 -3.43
C GLY A 164 25.00 -19.74 -2.39
N TYR A 165 24.05 -20.43 -1.80
CA TYR A 165 24.33 -21.52 -0.86
C TYR A 165 25.01 -22.73 -1.52
N VAL A 166 24.51 -23.17 -2.67
CA VAL A 166 25.07 -24.31 -3.43
C VAL A 166 26.48 -24.02 -3.94
N LEU A 167 26.74 -22.77 -4.31
CA LEU A 167 28.07 -22.36 -4.79
C LEU A 167 29.10 -22.16 -3.66
N ARG A 168 28.70 -22.30 -2.40
CA ARG A 168 29.66 -22.22 -1.28
C ARG A 168 30.68 -23.34 -1.39
N PRO A 169 31.98 -23.01 -1.37
CA PRO A 169 33.00 -24.04 -1.33
C PRO A 169 32.89 -24.85 -0.04
N SER A 170 32.74 -26.16 -0.16
CA SER A 170 32.72 -27.05 1.01
C SER A 170 34.02 -26.88 1.81
N SER A 171 33.92 -26.35 3.04
CA SER A 171 35.06 -26.23 3.96
C SER A 171 35.58 -27.61 4.48
N ALA A 172 35.10 -28.72 3.92
CA ALA A 172 35.31 -30.08 4.42
C ALA A 172 36.66 -30.72 4.03
N ALA A 173 37.71 -29.92 3.81
CA ALA A 173 39.01 -30.51 3.48
C ALA A 173 40.20 -29.85 4.20
N ALA A 174 40.00 -29.34 5.39
CA ALA A 174 41.10 -29.10 6.32
C ALA A 174 41.23 -30.34 7.19
N GLY A 175 41.76 -31.45 6.60
CA GLY A 175 42.23 -32.58 7.36
C GLY A 175 43.34 -32.16 8.32
N PRO A 176 43.46 -32.77 9.50
CA PRO A 176 44.56 -32.49 10.42
C PRO A 176 45.87 -32.78 9.70
N GLY A 177 46.75 -31.76 9.65
CA GLY A 177 48.09 -31.92 9.11
C GLY A 177 48.83 -33.02 9.88
N PRO A 178 49.72 -33.77 9.22
CA PRO A 178 50.51 -34.77 9.91
C PRO A 178 51.41 -34.11 10.96
N SER A 179 51.28 -34.60 12.18
CA SER A 179 52.17 -34.31 13.31
C SER A 179 53.57 -34.91 13.10
#